data_40901da3022f65117f11f1db8d0f6acf
#
_entry.id   40901da3022f65117f11f1db8d0f6acf
#
_cell.length_a   1.000
_cell.length_b   1.000
_cell.length_c   1.000
_cell.angle_alpha   90.00
_cell.angle_beta   90.00
_cell.angle_gamma   90.00
#
_symmetry.space_group_name_H-M   'P 1'
#
loop_
_entity.id
_entity.type
_entity.pdbx_description
1 polymer ?
#
loop_
_entity_poly.entity_id
_entity_poly.type
_entity_poly.pdbx_seq_one_letter_code
_entity_poly.pdbx_strand_id
1 'polypeptide(L)'
;MRNYTNKRPAARAVAAIALAVACAVLAGGNLLPGASAQRMYGQRRNVQPASVDRGTVARAESYTRDRFNYFIETPRGARVAAVNRPRAEALRAIDDGLSDLFAAARRAGYRARLNYTDYVVFIARADRTRDSTGAYSPDMAFDAGYYAGSVYDRGGSIYAAGMVSSYSPAALVVAEHERDFGRMANVVRYEGEHLILYHNDRRRFQETADHSRSGAHPILR
;
A
#
# COMPACT_ATOMS: atom_id res chain seq x y z
N MET A 1 8.05 31.79 40.32
CA MET A 1 7.32 30.69 40.96
C MET A 1 5.84 30.78 40.59
N ARG A 2 5.35 29.93 39.68
CA ARG A 2 3.91 29.82 39.37
C ARG A 2 3.58 28.32 39.36
N ASN A 3 2.76 27.88 40.31
CA ASN A 3 2.26 26.52 40.45
C ASN A 3 1.24 26.20 39.38
N TYR A 4 1.45 25.16 38.60
CA TYR A 4 0.43 24.57 37.73
C TYR A 4 -0.19 23.36 38.44
N THR A 5 -1.43 23.51 38.83
CA THR A 5 -2.28 22.46 39.39
C THR A 5 -2.82 21.59 38.27
N ASN A 6 -2.50 20.32 38.36
CA ASN A 6 -2.87 19.22 37.46
C ASN A 6 -4.32 18.78 37.77
N LYS A 7 -5.31 19.09 36.91
CA LYS A 7 -6.67 18.56 37.00
C LYS A 7 -6.83 17.36 36.07
N ARG A 8 -7.01 16.17 36.64
CA ARG A 8 -7.38 14.94 35.96
C ARG A 8 -8.87 14.98 35.58
N PRO A 9 -9.30 14.62 34.35
CA PRO A 9 -10.70 14.38 34.07
C PRO A 9 -11.12 12.94 34.42
N ALA A 10 -12.32 12.83 34.96
CA ALA A 10 -12.97 11.63 35.44
C ALA A 10 -13.32 10.63 34.31
N ALA A 11 -13.14 9.36 34.62
CA ALA A 11 -13.58 8.23 33.79
C ALA A 11 -15.11 8.15 33.75
N ARG A 12 -15.71 8.11 32.56
CA ARG A 12 -17.10 7.76 32.33
C ARG A 12 -17.19 6.27 31.97
N ALA A 13 -17.87 5.54 32.82
CA ALA A 13 -18.27 4.15 32.61
C ALA A 13 -19.34 4.09 31.52
N VAL A 14 -19.15 3.24 30.52
CA VAL A 14 -20.18 2.89 29.51
C VAL A 14 -20.75 1.51 29.89
N ALA A 15 -22.04 1.49 30.17
CA ALA A 15 -22.81 0.30 30.50
C ALA A 15 -23.03 -0.57 29.23
N ALA A 16 -22.72 -1.85 29.32
CA ALA A 16 -23.02 -2.84 28.30
C ALA A 16 -24.47 -3.33 28.47
N ILE A 17 -25.30 -3.18 27.42
CA ILE A 17 -26.62 -3.77 27.34
C ILE A 17 -26.50 -5.10 26.62
N ALA A 18 -26.74 -6.20 27.33
CA ALA A 18 -26.83 -7.55 26.78
C ALA A 18 -28.28 -7.78 26.32
N LEU A 19 -28.50 -8.05 25.02
CA LEU A 19 -29.78 -8.46 24.47
C LEU A 19 -29.76 -9.98 24.26
N ALA A 20 -30.55 -10.70 25.07
CA ALA A 20 -30.77 -12.13 24.93
C ALA A 20 -31.90 -12.36 23.91
N VAL A 21 -31.65 -13.08 22.83
CA VAL A 21 -32.69 -13.58 21.90
C VAL A 21 -32.88 -15.06 22.15
N ALA A 22 -34.10 -15.43 22.57
CA ALA A 22 -34.54 -16.80 22.79
C ALA A 22 -34.84 -17.48 21.45
N CYS A 23 -34.25 -18.66 21.18
CA CYS A 23 -34.59 -19.53 20.07
C CYS A 23 -35.74 -20.46 20.46
N ALA A 24 -36.86 -20.36 19.76
CA ALA A 24 -37.95 -21.36 19.79
C ALA A 24 -37.59 -22.50 18.86
N VAL A 25 -37.57 -23.72 19.42
CA VAL A 25 -37.46 -24.99 18.69
C VAL A 25 -38.84 -25.43 18.27
N LEU A 26 -39.10 -25.55 16.98
CA LEU A 26 -40.25 -26.33 16.45
C LEU A 26 -39.73 -27.52 15.67
N ALA A 27 -39.97 -28.70 16.22
CA ALA A 27 -39.77 -29.97 15.57
C ALA A 27 -40.83 -30.20 14.49
N GLY A 28 -40.39 -30.47 13.27
CA GLY A 28 -41.23 -30.92 12.16
C GLY A 28 -40.40 -31.76 11.21
N GLY A 29 -40.47 -33.07 11.35
CA GLY A 29 -39.76 -34.00 10.48
C GLY A 29 -40.37 -34.07 9.09
N ASN A 30 -39.52 -34.07 8.06
CA ASN A 30 -39.79 -34.69 6.77
C ASN A 30 -38.48 -35.24 6.20
N LEU A 31 -38.43 -36.57 6.14
CA LEU A 31 -37.42 -37.36 5.45
C LEU A 31 -37.56 -37.13 3.94
N LEU A 32 -36.58 -36.54 3.29
CA LEU A 32 -36.37 -36.57 1.84
C LEU A 32 -35.02 -37.19 1.52
N PRO A 33 -34.90 -37.99 0.44
CA PRO A 33 -33.75 -38.82 0.17
C PRO A 33 -32.59 -38.03 -0.41
N GLY A 34 -31.41 -38.39 0.04
CA GLY A 34 -30.09 -38.29 -0.56
C GLY A 34 -29.88 -37.35 -1.75
N ALA A 35 -29.62 -36.05 -1.46
CA ALA A 35 -28.88 -35.21 -2.38
C ALA A 35 -27.39 -35.32 -2.00
N SER A 36 -26.64 -36.04 -2.79
CA SER A 36 -25.19 -36.09 -2.73
C SER A 36 -24.66 -34.68 -2.82
N ALA A 37 -24.22 -34.13 -1.69
CA ALA A 37 -23.46 -32.90 -1.66
C ALA A 37 -22.11 -33.15 -2.37
N GLN A 38 -22.12 -33.04 -3.70
CA GLN A 38 -20.89 -32.88 -4.46
C GLN A 38 -20.22 -31.62 -3.91
N ARG A 39 -19.20 -31.84 -3.07
CA ARG A 39 -18.26 -30.81 -2.70
C ARG A 39 -17.77 -30.20 -4.01
N MET A 40 -18.26 -29.02 -4.35
CA MET A 40 -17.59 -28.15 -5.28
C MET A 40 -16.24 -27.79 -4.64
N TYR A 41 -15.27 -28.64 -4.85
CA TYR A 41 -13.86 -28.26 -4.75
C TYR A 41 -13.72 -27.14 -5.77
N GLY A 42 -13.64 -25.91 -5.24
CA GLY A 42 -13.40 -24.74 -6.06
C GLY A 42 -12.23 -25.05 -6.97
N GLN A 43 -12.47 -25.00 -8.28
CA GLN A 43 -11.43 -24.99 -9.28
C GLN A 43 -10.42 -23.96 -8.81
N ARG A 44 -9.24 -24.42 -8.37
CA ARG A 44 -8.07 -23.57 -8.28
C ARG A 44 -7.90 -23.03 -9.70
N ARG A 45 -8.38 -21.80 -9.94
CA ARG A 45 -7.95 -21.08 -11.13
C ARG A 45 -6.43 -21.19 -11.09
N ASN A 46 -5.84 -21.80 -12.11
CA ASN A 46 -4.41 -21.67 -12.40
C ASN A 46 -4.21 -20.17 -12.67
N VAL A 47 -4.01 -19.42 -11.59
CA VAL A 47 -3.61 -18.01 -11.68
C VAL A 47 -2.21 -18.08 -12.24
N GLN A 48 -2.09 -17.86 -13.55
CA GLN A 48 -0.80 -17.60 -14.15
C GLN A 48 -0.17 -16.47 -13.33
N PRO A 49 1.10 -16.62 -12.91
CA PRO A 49 1.75 -15.57 -12.13
C PRO A 49 1.65 -14.28 -12.92
N ALA A 50 1.23 -13.20 -12.26
CA ALA A 50 1.10 -11.89 -12.86
C ALA A 50 2.39 -11.54 -13.62
N SER A 51 2.32 -11.43 -14.94
CA SER A 51 3.49 -11.12 -15.73
C SER A 51 3.78 -9.62 -15.60
N VAL A 52 4.83 -9.28 -14.87
CA VAL A 52 5.40 -7.93 -14.86
C VAL A 52 6.47 -7.87 -15.93
N ASP A 53 6.47 -6.79 -16.73
CA ASP A 53 7.47 -6.56 -17.76
C ASP A 53 8.90 -6.59 -17.17
N ARG A 54 9.81 -7.34 -17.81
CA ARG A 54 11.18 -7.55 -17.34
C ARG A 54 11.98 -6.24 -17.21
N GLY A 55 11.75 -5.29 -18.12
CA GLY A 55 12.40 -3.97 -18.08
C GLY A 55 11.97 -3.17 -16.84
N THR A 56 10.69 -3.24 -16.49
CA THR A 56 10.15 -2.59 -15.29
C THR A 56 10.70 -3.23 -14.02
N VAL A 57 10.82 -4.57 -13.98
CA VAL A 57 11.45 -5.29 -12.87
C VAL A 57 12.92 -4.88 -12.73
N ALA A 58 13.70 -4.97 -13.81
CA ALA A 58 15.12 -4.64 -13.79
C ALA A 58 15.38 -3.19 -13.32
N ARG A 59 14.49 -2.26 -13.70
CA ARG A 59 14.56 -0.88 -13.22
C ARG A 59 14.34 -0.78 -11.72
N ALA A 60 13.30 -1.42 -11.17
CA ALA A 60 13.06 -1.43 -9.73
C ALA A 60 14.23 -2.07 -8.96
N GLU A 61 14.78 -3.18 -9.47
CA GLU A 61 15.95 -3.86 -8.91
C GLU A 61 17.22 -2.99 -8.92
N SER A 62 17.40 -2.15 -9.97
CA SER A 62 18.55 -1.25 -10.05
C SER A 62 18.52 -0.15 -8.99
N TYR A 63 17.33 0.31 -8.58
CA TYR A 63 17.17 1.34 -7.56
C TYR A 63 17.32 0.79 -6.15
N THR A 64 16.64 -0.35 -5.88
CA THR A 64 16.55 -0.92 -4.55
C THR A 64 17.69 -1.86 -4.21
N ARG A 65 18.44 -2.33 -5.22
CA ARG A 65 19.42 -3.42 -5.13
C ARG A 65 18.82 -4.73 -4.60
N ASP A 66 17.51 -4.82 -4.63
CA ASP A 66 16.75 -6.02 -4.29
C ASP A 66 16.55 -6.93 -5.51
N ARG A 67 16.13 -8.17 -5.26
CA ARG A 67 15.65 -9.12 -6.27
C ARG A 67 14.22 -9.46 -5.97
N PHE A 68 13.32 -9.23 -6.94
CA PHE A 68 11.91 -9.51 -6.79
C PHE A 68 11.60 -10.92 -7.27
N ASN A 69 11.28 -11.83 -6.34
CA ASN A 69 11.11 -13.25 -6.60
C ASN A 69 9.64 -13.70 -6.58
N TYR A 70 8.75 -12.90 -6.02
CA TYR A 70 7.33 -13.20 -5.89
C TYR A 70 6.52 -12.28 -6.78
N PHE A 71 5.76 -12.86 -7.72
CA PHE A 71 4.87 -12.14 -8.64
C PHE A 71 3.45 -12.58 -8.37
N ILE A 72 2.57 -11.67 -7.99
CA ILE A 72 1.23 -11.93 -7.50
C ILE A 72 0.31 -10.76 -7.86
N GLU A 73 -0.99 -10.94 -7.81
CA GLU A 73 -1.97 -9.87 -7.93
C GLU A 73 -2.63 -9.59 -6.58
N THR A 74 -3.00 -8.32 -6.37
CA THR A 74 -3.88 -7.95 -5.27
C THR A 74 -5.30 -8.48 -5.51
N PRO A 75 -6.17 -8.54 -4.49
CA PRO A 75 -7.58 -8.91 -4.67
C PRO A 75 -8.31 -8.12 -5.75
N ARG A 76 -7.91 -6.86 -6.02
CA ARG A 76 -8.51 -5.99 -7.05
C ARG A 76 -7.73 -5.95 -8.36
N GLY A 77 -6.66 -6.73 -8.50
CA GLY A 77 -5.97 -6.95 -9.76
C GLY A 77 -4.76 -6.04 -10.01
N ALA A 78 -4.26 -5.28 -9.02
CA ALA A 78 -2.97 -4.64 -9.15
C ALA A 78 -1.85 -5.68 -9.13
N ARG A 79 -0.87 -5.53 -10.02
CA ARG A 79 0.26 -6.45 -10.09
C ARG A 79 1.28 -6.11 -9.01
N VAL A 80 1.75 -7.12 -8.31
CA VAL A 80 2.73 -6.96 -7.22
C VAL A 80 3.95 -7.83 -7.50
N ALA A 81 5.13 -7.24 -7.41
CA ALA A 81 6.39 -7.95 -7.35
C ALA A 81 7.04 -7.70 -5.98
N ALA A 82 7.49 -8.73 -5.29
CA ALA A 82 8.00 -8.59 -3.94
C ALA A 82 9.28 -9.41 -3.72
N VAL A 83 10.12 -8.94 -2.82
CA VAL A 83 11.33 -9.66 -2.38
C VAL A 83 10.95 -10.86 -1.53
N ASN A 84 10.07 -10.66 -0.57
CA ASN A 84 9.51 -11.69 0.30
C ASN A 84 8.05 -11.96 -0.10
N ARG A 85 7.52 -13.12 0.27
CA ARG A 85 6.11 -13.44 0.03
C ARG A 85 5.21 -12.46 0.77
N PRO A 86 4.40 -11.64 0.07
CA PRO A 86 3.56 -10.65 0.72
C PRO A 86 2.46 -11.30 1.57
N ARG A 87 2.14 -10.68 2.69
CA ARG A 87 0.96 -11.02 3.48
C ARG A 87 -0.31 -10.54 2.79
N ALA A 88 -1.43 -11.17 3.10
CA ALA A 88 -2.74 -10.75 2.57
C ALA A 88 -3.09 -9.30 2.98
N GLU A 89 -2.66 -8.88 4.18
CA GLU A 89 -2.83 -7.51 4.68
C GLU A 89 -2.07 -6.50 3.83
N ALA A 90 -0.85 -6.80 3.41
CA ALA A 90 -0.06 -5.94 2.52
C ALA A 90 -0.73 -5.77 1.16
N LEU A 91 -1.28 -6.86 0.59
CA LEU A 91 -2.00 -6.80 -0.68
C LEU A 91 -3.28 -5.98 -0.57
N ARG A 92 -4.02 -6.09 0.54
CA ARG A 92 -5.18 -5.23 0.81
C ARG A 92 -4.79 -3.77 0.99
N ALA A 93 -3.71 -3.49 1.71
CA ALA A 93 -3.21 -2.13 1.89
C ALA A 93 -2.86 -1.44 0.57
N ILE A 94 -2.30 -2.18 -0.40
CA ILE A 94 -2.07 -1.68 -1.75
C ILE A 94 -3.41 -1.32 -2.42
N ASP A 95 -4.40 -2.20 -2.35
CA ASP A 95 -5.73 -1.94 -2.91
C ASP A 95 -6.41 -0.73 -2.25
N ASP A 96 -6.29 -0.58 -0.94
CA ASP A 96 -6.86 0.54 -0.19
C ASP A 96 -6.18 1.85 -0.59
N GLY A 97 -4.85 1.89 -0.68
CA GLY A 97 -4.10 3.05 -1.15
C GLY A 97 -4.47 3.47 -2.58
N LEU A 98 -4.60 2.50 -3.50
CA LEU A 98 -5.07 2.76 -4.87
C LEU A 98 -6.53 3.23 -4.90
N SER A 99 -7.40 2.67 -4.05
CA SER A 99 -8.80 3.10 -3.92
C SER A 99 -8.89 4.58 -3.54
N ASP A 100 -8.14 4.98 -2.52
CA ASP A 100 -8.09 6.36 -2.04
C ASP A 100 -7.48 7.30 -3.08
N LEU A 101 -6.44 6.85 -3.79
CA LEU A 101 -5.86 7.56 -4.93
C LEU A 101 -6.91 7.83 -6.00
N PHE A 102 -7.66 6.81 -6.42
CA PHE A 102 -8.66 6.93 -7.48
C PHE A 102 -9.82 7.83 -7.04
N ALA A 103 -10.22 7.76 -5.78
CA ALA A 103 -11.24 8.66 -5.23
C ALA A 103 -10.79 10.12 -5.28
N ALA A 104 -9.55 10.41 -4.87
CA ALA A 104 -9.00 11.76 -4.93
C ALA A 104 -8.81 12.25 -6.36
N ALA A 105 -8.30 11.40 -7.26
CA ALA A 105 -8.14 11.74 -8.66
C ALA A 105 -9.49 12.10 -9.32
N ARG A 106 -10.55 11.32 -9.05
CA ARG A 106 -11.89 11.63 -9.55
C ARG A 106 -12.43 12.95 -9.02
N ARG A 107 -12.23 13.27 -7.73
CA ARG A 107 -12.61 14.58 -7.15
C ARG A 107 -11.88 15.72 -7.85
N ALA A 108 -10.60 15.54 -8.18
CA ALA A 108 -9.80 16.51 -8.91
C ALA A 108 -10.13 16.58 -10.43
N GLY A 109 -11.09 15.79 -10.91
CA GLY A 109 -11.52 15.80 -12.32
C GLY A 109 -10.71 14.90 -13.25
N TYR A 110 -9.71 14.16 -12.73
CA TYR A 110 -8.86 13.27 -13.52
C TYR A 110 -9.56 11.94 -13.86
N ARG A 111 -9.21 11.34 -15.01
CA ARG A 111 -9.88 10.14 -15.52
C ARG A 111 -8.93 9.04 -15.99
N ALA A 112 -7.68 9.35 -16.32
CA ALA A 112 -6.71 8.35 -16.77
C ALA A 112 -6.06 7.61 -15.60
N ARG A 113 -5.74 6.34 -15.79
CA ARG A 113 -5.07 5.48 -14.80
C ARG A 113 -5.85 5.28 -13.51
N LEU A 114 -7.14 5.00 -13.61
CA LEU A 114 -8.03 4.74 -12.47
C LEU A 114 -8.46 3.28 -12.35
N ASN A 115 -7.66 2.36 -12.89
CA ASN A 115 -7.87 0.92 -12.77
C ASN A 115 -6.70 0.27 -12.05
N TYR A 116 -6.98 -0.72 -11.19
CA TYR A 116 -5.95 -1.45 -10.44
C TYR A 116 -4.95 -2.14 -11.37
N THR A 117 -5.41 -2.71 -12.47
CA THR A 117 -4.58 -3.41 -13.47
C THR A 117 -3.58 -2.49 -14.18
N ASP A 118 -3.75 -1.18 -14.10
CA ASP A 118 -2.80 -0.21 -14.64
C ASP A 118 -1.49 -0.14 -13.83
N TYR A 119 -1.50 -0.64 -12.58
CA TYR A 119 -0.41 -0.44 -11.63
C TYR A 119 0.42 -1.68 -11.41
N VAL A 120 1.73 -1.44 -11.25
CA VAL A 120 2.69 -2.40 -10.72
C VAL A 120 3.25 -1.85 -9.42
N VAL A 121 3.16 -2.62 -8.33
CA VAL A 121 3.71 -2.24 -7.03
C VAL A 121 4.82 -3.21 -6.65
N PHE A 122 6.01 -2.66 -6.43
CA PHE A 122 7.16 -3.41 -5.94
C PHE A 122 7.24 -3.29 -4.43
N ILE A 123 7.32 -4.41 -3.70
CA ILE A 123 7.53 -4.42 -2.25
C ILE A 123 9.01 -4.77 -2.02
N ALA A 124 9.79 -3.75 -1.73
CA ALA A 124 11.22 -3.84 -1.46
C ALA A 124 11.50 -4.00 0.04
N ARG A 125 12.67 -4.53 0.39
CA ARG A 125 13.07 -4.66 1.80
C ARG A 125 13.23 -3.29 2.44
N ALA A 126 12.72 -3.16 3.66
CA ALA A 126 13.12 -2.06 4.52
C ALA A 126 14.62 -2.18 4.85
N ASP A 127 15.30 -1.06 5.02
CA ASP A 127 16.76 -1.02 5.29
C ASP A 127 17.06 -1.54 6.68
N ARG A 128 16.44 -2.03 7.47
CA ARG A 128 16.70 -2.68 8.77
C ARG A 128 17.96 -2.19 9.53
N THR A 129 18.56 -1.07 9.13
CA THR A 129 19.58 -0.41 9.94
C THR A 129 18.93 0.17 11.19
N ARG A 130 19.67 0.12 12.31
CA ARG A 130 19.19 0.73 13.55
C ARG A 130 19.69 2.16 13.65
N ASP A 131 18.79 3.04 14.02
CA ASP A 131 19.15 4.41 14.38
C ASP A 131 19.82 4.49 15.76
N SER A 132 20.15 5.69 16.21
CA SER A 132 20.76 5.95 17.52
C SER A 132 19.88 5.54 18.70
N THR A 133 18.59 5.31 18.50
CA THR A 133 17.64 4.83 19.52
C THR A 133 17.51 3.31 19.53
N GLY A 134 18.14 2.62 18.57
CA GLY A 134 18.03 1.18 18.36
C GLY A 134 16.78 0.75 17.57
N ALA A 135 15.98 1.68 17.07
CA ALA A 135 14.84 1.40 16.21
C ALA A 135 15.31 1.07 14.78
N TYR A 136 14.63 0.13 14.13
CA TYR A 136 14.89 -0.18 12.73
C TYR A 136 14.30 0.91 11.82
N SER A 137 15.05 1.27 10.76
CA SER A 137 14.51 2.10 9.69
C SER A 137 13.36 1.36 8.99
N PRO A 138 12.19 1.97 8.91
CA PRO A 138 11.06 1.40 8.18
C PRO A 138 11.12 1.71 6.68
N ASP A 139 12.13 2.46 6.24
CA ASP A 139 12.27 2.96 4.89
C ASP A 139 13.22 2.09 4.06
N MET A 140 13.12 2.17 2.75
CA MET A 140 14.04 1.53 1.83
C MET A 140 15.31 2.39 1.68
N ALA A 141 16.46 1.74 1.52
CA ALA A 141 17.67 2.39 1.05
C ALA A 141 17.73 2.38 -0.48
N PHE A 142 18.03 3.52 -1.08
CA PHE A 142 18.23 3.66 -2.52
C PHE A 142 19.67 3.98 -2.86
N ASP A 143 20.05 3.75 -4.13
CA ASP A 143 21.29 4.25 -4.65
C ASP A 143 21.29 5.80 -4.67
N ALA A 144 22.27 6.41 -4.01
CA ALA A 144 22.38 7.84 -3.80
C ALA A 144 22.40 8.67 -5.10
N GLY A 145 22.78 8.08 -6.23
CA GLY A 145 22.84 8.78 -7.51
C GLY A 145 21.52 9.37 -7.98
N TYR A 146 20.40 8.91 -7.44
CA TYR A 146 19.05 9.33 -7.89
C TYR A 146 18.53 10.60 -7.20
N TYR A 147 18.91 10.82 -5.94
CA TYR A 147 18.45 11.95 -5.11
C TYR A 147 19.57 12.63 -4.35
N ALA A 148 20.82 12.50 -4.86
CA ALA A 148 21.97 13.13 -4.25
C ALA A 148 21.72 14.63 -4.02
N GLY A 149 21.94 15.08 -2.78
CA GLY A 149 21.66 16.46 -2.37
C GLY A 149 20.20 16.77 -2.00
N SER A 150 19.30 15.78 -1.98
CA SER A 150 17.95 15.97 -1.47
C SER A 150 17.90 15.89 0.06
N VAL A 151 16.77 16.32 0.66
CA VAL A 151 16.50 16.19 2.12
C VAL A 151 16.46 14.74 2.62
N TYR A 152 16.43 13.79 1.70
CA TYR A 152 16.42 12.35 1.98
C TYR A 152 17.84 11.76 1.98
N ASP A 153 18.85 12.52 1.56
CA ASP A 153 20.24 12.09 1.55
C ASP A 153 20.81 12.06 2.98
N ARG A 154 21.16 10.87 3.45
CA ARG A 154 21.74 10.64 4.78
C ARG A 154 23.20 10.18 4.68
N GLY A 155 23.96 10.82 3.78
CA GLY A 155 25.41 10.55 3.69
C GLY A 155 25.75 9.26 2.96
N GLY A 156 25.33 9.14 1.70
CA GLY A 156 25.67 8.02 0.80
C GLY A 156 24.53 7.01 0.58
N SER A 157 23.45 7.13 1.32
CA SER A 157 22.20 6.38 1.10
C SER A 157 21.01 7.31 1.24
N ILE A 158 20.04 7.13 0.36
CA ILE A 158 18.76 7.84 0.43
C ILE A 158 17.72 6.89 0.97
N TYR A 159 16.91 7.37 1.89
CA TYR A 159 15.89 6.58 2.55
C TYR A 159 14.51 7.15 2.24
N ALA A 160 13.62 6.30 1.72
CA ALA A 160 12.23 6.68 1.49
C ALA A 160 11.28 5.50 1.75
N ALA A 161 10.06 5.82 2.16
CA ALA A 161 9.00 4.83 2.36
C ALA A 161 8.45 4.29 1.03
N GLY A 162 8.57 5.07 -0.04
CA GLY A 162 8.20 4.71 -1.41
C GLY A 162 8.75 5.65 -2.45
N MET A 163 8.64 5.26 -3.69
CA MET A 163 8.96 6.09 -4.86
C MET A 163 8.28 5.60 -6.12
N VAL A 164 8.08 6.49 -7.09
CA VAL A 164 7.72 6.11 -8.46
C VAL A 164 8.93 5.52 -9.16
N SER A 165 8.84 4.28 -9.64
CA SER A 165 9.91 3.61 -10.39
C SER A 165 9.73 3.70 -11.91
N SER A 166 8.51 3.88 -12.40
CA SER A 166 8.20 4.06 -13.81
C SER A 166 6.87 4.77 -13.98
N TYR A 167 6.79 5.64 -14.99
CA TYR A 167 5.54 6.30 -15.36
C TYR A 167 4.76 5.54 -16.44
N SER A 168 5.45 4.75 -17.26
CA SER A 168 4.84 3.92 -18.30
C SER A 168 5.67 2.64 -18.49
N PRO A 169 5.19 1.51 -18.01
CA PRO A 169 3.96 1.31 -17.23
C PRO A 169 3.99 2.05 -15.88
N ALA A 170 2.81 2.32 -15.32
CA ALA A 170 2.72 2.98 -14.02
C ALA A 170 3.20 2.03 -12.92
N ALA A 171 4.35 2.34 -12.33
CA ALA A 171 4.97 1.50 -11.33
C ALA A 171 5.57 2.31 -10.17
N LEU A 172 5.40 1.80 -8.97
CA LEU A 172 5.95 2.38 -7.76
C LEU A 172 6.57 1.29 -6.87
N VAL A 173 7.52 1.70 -6.04
CA VAL A 173 8.15 0.85 -5.03
C VAL A 173 7.71 1.33 -3.66
N VAL A 174 7.41 0.39 -2.76
CA VAL A 174 7.09 0.66 -1.36
C VAL A 174 7.98 -0.20 -0.46
N ALA A 175 8.33 0.31 0.71
CA ALA A 175 9.04 -0.48 1.71
C ALA A 175 8.12 -1.57 2.27
N GLU A 176 8.68 -2.75 2.52
CA GLU A 176 8.01 -3.84 3.21
C GLU A 176 7.69 -3.43 4.66
N HIS A 177 6.42 -3.49 5.05
CA HIS A 177 5.99 -3.27 6.41
C HIS A 177 5.43 -4.56 7.02
N GLU A 178 5.96 -4.94 8.17
CA GLU A 178 5.49 -6.15 8.86
C GLU A 178 4.18 -5.93 9.62
N ARG A 179 3.89 -4.71 10.05
CA ARG A 179 2.74 -4.39 10.92
C ARG A 179 2.04 -3.08 10.60
N ASP A 180 2.68 -2.14 9.93
CA ASP A 180 2.10 -0.84 9.59
C ASP A 180 1.58 -0.82 8.15
N PHE A 181 0.49 -1.54 7.92
CA PHE A 181 -0.16 -1.58 6.62
C PHE A 181 -0.87 -0.28 6.27
N GLY A 182 -1.26 0.52 7.28
CA GLY A 182 -1.80 1.86 7.06
C GLY A 182 -0.77 2.79 6.43
N ARG A 183 0.49 2.72 6.88
CA ARG A 183 1.59 3.46 6.25
C ARG A 183 1.80 3.01 4.81
N MET A 184 1.79 1.71 4.54
CA MET A 184 1.91 1.18 3.17
C MET A 184 0.80 1.73 2.24
N ALA A 185 -0.46 1.72 2.70
CA ALA A 185 -1.57 2.27 1.95
C ALA A 185 -1.38 3.76 1.64
N ASN A 186 -0.95 4.54 2.64
CA ASN A 186 -0.66 5.97 2.49
C ASN A 186 0.46 6.22 1.47
N VAL A 187 1.53 5.43 1.51
CA VAL A 187 2.64 5.55 0.56
C VAL A 187 2.17 5.27 -0.87
N VAL A 188 1.41 4.18 -1.08
CA VAL A 188 0.80 3.86 -2.39
C VAL A 188 -0.10 5.00 -2.86
N ARG A 189 -0.90 5.58 -1.95
CA ARG A 189 -1.78 6.71 -2.24
C ARG A 189 -0.98 7.94 -2.69
N TYR A 190 0.10 8.28 -1.99
CA TYR A 190 0.87 9.50 -2.22
C TYR A 190 1.80 9.38 -3.43
N GLU A 191 2.56 8.31 -3.55
CA GLU A 191 3.39 8.07 -4.73
C GLU A 191 2.54 7.92 -6.00
N GLY A 192 1.35 7.33 -5.86
CA GLY A 192 0.38 7.23 -6.94
C GLY A 192 -0.11 8.58 -7.47
N GLU A 193 -0.10 9.67 -6.67
CA GLU A 193 -0.48 11.02 -7.13
C GLU A 193 0.40 11.51 -8.27
N HIS A 194 1.71 11.24 -8.21
CA HIS A 194 2.62 11.57 -9.29
C HIS A 194 2.27 10.83 -10.59
N LEU A 195 1.85 9.56 -10.50
CA LEU A 195 1.42 8.77 -11.64
C LEU A 195 0.13 9.32 -12.25
N ILE A 196 -0.84 9.70 -11.41
CA ILE A 196 -2.08 10.34 -11.87
C ILE A 196 -1.77 11.65 -12.60
N LEU A 197 -0.97 12.53 -11.98
CA LEU A 197 -0.60 13.82 -12.57
C LEU A 197 0.17 13.64 -13.88
N TYR A 198 1.12 12.71 -13.93
CA TYR A 198 1.88 12.44 -15.14
C TYR A 198 0.98 12.10 -16.33
N HIS A 199 -0.12 11.38 -16.12
CA HIS A 199 -1.02 10.95 -17.19
C HIS A 199 -2.20 11.90 -17.45
N ASN A 200 -2.52 12.82 -16.55
CA ASN A 200 -3.69 13.70 -16.64
C ASN A 200 -3.34 15.18 -16.70
N ASP A 201 -2.25 15.63 -16.05
CA ASP A 201 -1.88 17.04 -15.94
C ASP A 201 -0.36 17.20 -15.87
N ARG A 202 0.26 17.25 -17.02
CA ARG A 202 1.72 17.37 -17.18
C ARG A 202 2.30 18.63 -16.56
N ARG A 203 1.55 19.73 -16.61
CA ARG A 203 1.99 20.99 -16.04
C ARG A 203 2.09 20.87 -14.52
N ARG A 204 1.00 20.44 -13.87
CA ARG A 204 0.98 20.24 -12.43
C ARG A 204 1.97 19.17 -11.98
N PHE A 205 2.16 18.13 -12.78
CA PHE A 205 3.21 17.14 -12.54
C PHE A 205 4.59 17.80 -12.46
N GLN A 206 4.97 18.64 -13.42
CA GLN A 206 6.27 19.33 -13.43
C GLN A 206 6.45 20.29 -12.23
N GLU A 207 5.37 20.94 -11.80
CA GLU A 207 5.37 21.84 -10.65
C GLU A 207 5.53 21.11 -9.31
N THR A 208 5.11 19.84 -9.21
CA THR A 208 5.04 19.08 -7.95
C THR A 208 5.96 17.86 -7.89
N ALA A 209 6.64 17.50 -8.98
CA ALA A 209 7.51 16.32 -9.04
C ALA A 209 8.77 16.45 -8.15
N ASP A 210 9.20 17.68 -7.89
CA ASP A 210 10.35 17.96 -7.04
C ASP A 210 9.89 18.36 -5.63
N HIS A 211 9.91 17.41 -4.71
CA HIS A 211 9.53 17.62 -3.31
C HIS A 211 10.41 18.63 -2.57
N SER A 212 11.63 18.88 -3.06
CA SER A 212 12.51 19.90 -2.46
C SER A 212 12.00 21.31 -2.68
N ARG A 213 11.12 21.51 -3.67
CA ARG A 213 10.64 22.84 -4.07
C ARG A 213 9.22 23.17 -3.57
N SER A 214 8.32 22.23 -3.46
CA SER A 214 6.97 22.47 -2.89
C SER A 214 6.00 21.28 -2.94
N GLY A 215 6.43 20.11 -3.36
CA GLY A 215 5.56 18.97 -3.66
C GLY A 215 5.13 18.11 -2.46
N ALA A 216 4.90 18.70 -1.27
CA ALA A 216 4.47 17.92 -0.11
C ALA A 216 3.11 17.25 -0.34
N HIS A 217 3.04 15.95 -0.05
CA HIS A 217 1.75 15.22 -0.06
C HIS A 217 0.80 15.64 1.05
N PRO A 218 -0.52 15.60 0.83
CA PRO A 218 -1.18 15.20 -0.42
C PRO A 218 -1.20 16.31 -1.49
N ILE A 219 -0.85 15.98 -2.72
CA ILE A 219 -0.89 16.90 -3.88
C ILE A 219 -2.31 16.98 -4.44
N LEU A 220 -3.03 15.85 -4.47
CA LEU A 220 -4.43 15.75 -4.83
C LEU A 220 -5.30 15.92 -3.57
N ARG A 221 -5.90 17.09 -3.42
CA ARG A 221 -6.80 17.44 -2.32
C ARG A 221 -8.26 17.29 -2.72
#